data_c2ab6761fe64664311c9ab821401fab6
#
_entry.id   c2ab6761fe64664311c9ab821401fab6
#
_cell.length_a   1.000
_cell.length_b   1.000
_cell.length_c   1.000
_cell.angle_alpha   90.00
_cell.angle_beta   90.00
_cell.angle_gamma   90.00
#
_symmetry.space_group_name_H-M   'P 1'
#
loop_
_entity.id
_entity.type
_entity.pdbx_description
1 polymer ?
#
loop_
_entity_poly.entity_id
_entity_poly.type
_entity_poly.pdbx_seq_one_letter_code
_entity_poly.pdbx_strand_id
1 'polypeptide(L)'
;MADTGEPYAAARREVIKEHAAASSCGPPSGSKVLLWINGPCGAGKKTTASELHRRLPGSVVCAPGAVGLAMHRMLPPSARSSWQDIPAWRHSVLELLRLTLAGHDGPVIAPGTLVDDGHFQEIIGRLRDEGVEAHHVALPAEPATVVRRLRARSLGLEPRTQLWEVTLLDGWLEQLRRPEFATHIHTDHKTVAQVADVIAQAAGLTITPSIDGPVRAWLHRYATTIRHIRWA
;
A
#
# COMPACT_ATOMS: atom_id res chain seq x y z
N MET A 1 -45.96 8.75 -28.37
CA MET A 1 -44.99 8.23 -27.35
C MET A 1 -43.64 8.19 -28.06
N ALA A 2 -42.77 9.14 -27.78
CA ALA A 2 -41.46 9.26 -28.44
C ALA A 2 -40.46 8.31 -27.77
N ASP A 3 -39.74 7.58 -28.58
CA ASP A 3 -38.71 6.62 -28.22
C ASP A 3 -37.49 7.35 -27.60
N THR A 4 -37.37 7.30 -26.26
CA THR A 4 -36.27 7.92 -25.52
C THR A 4 -35.08 6.99 -25.31
N GLY A 5 -35.07 5.81 -25.94
CA GLY A 5 -34.02 4.79 -25.76
C GLY A 5 -32.77 4.96 -26.64
N GLU A 6 -32.91 5.63 -27.79
CA GLU A 6 -31.84 5.76 -28.79
C GLU A 6 -30.61 6.58 -28.34
N PRO A 7 -30.76 7.73 -27.65
CA PRO A 7 -29.63 8.53 -27.19
C PRO A 7 -28.75 7.82 -26.13
N TYR A 8 -29.36 7.05 -25.24
CA TYR A 8 -28.64 6.32 -24.19
C TYR A 8 -27.85 5.13 -24.77
N ALA A 9 -28.43 4.40 -25.71
CA ALA A 9 -27.77 3.29 -26.38
C ALA A 9 -26.60 3.75 -27.27
N ALA A 10 -26.70 4.93 -27.89
CA ALA A 10 -25.61 5.54 -28.64
C ALA A 10 -24.48 6.02 -27.74
N ALA A 11 -24.76 6.75 -26.64
CA ALA A 11 -23.79 7.20 -25.67
C ALA A 11 -23.07 6.01 -24.98
N ARG A 12 -23.79 4.94 -24.65
CA ARG A 12 -23.21 3.71 -24.10
C ARG A 12 -22.27 3.02 -25.07
N ARG A 13 -22.58 2.98 -26.36
CA ARG A 13 -21.71 2.41 -27.42
C ARG A 13 -20.43 3.22 -27.60
N GLU A 14 -20.51 4.56 -27.52
CA GLU A 14 -19.37 5.45 -27.62
C GLU A 14 -18.40 5.25 -26.41
N VAL A 15 -18.92 5.23 -25.18
CA VAL A 15 -18.14 4.97 -23.97
C VAL A 15 -17.49 3.57 -24.00
N ILE A 16 -18.19 2.56 -24.50
CA ILE A 16 -17.62 1.20 -24.66
C ILE A 16 -16.52 1.19 -25.74
N LYS A 17 -16.69 1.93 -26.85
CA LYS A 17 -15.66 2.07 -27.88
C LYS A 17 -14.42 2.81 -27.39
N GLU A 18 -14.59 3.90 -26.65
CA GLU A 18 -13.46 4.63 -26.02
C GLU A 18 -12.71 3.76 -25.02
N HIS A 19 -13.41 2.98 -24.19
CA HIS A 19 -12.78 2.02 -23.27
C HIS A 19 -12.08 0.87 -24.01
N ALA A 20 -12.66 0.35 -25.08
CA ALA A 20 -12.04 -0.69 -25.89
C ALA A 20 -10.81 -0.19 -26.67
N ALA A 21 -10.83 1.06 -27.15
CA ALA A 21 -9.69 1.69 -27.80
C ALA A 21 -8.54 2.00 -26.79
N ALA A 22 -8.88 2.40 -25.56
CA ALA A 22 -7.91 2.57 -24.49
C ALA A 22 -7.29 1.24 -24.00
N SER A 23 -8.02 0.12 -24.17
CA SER A 23 -7.55 -1.23 -23.80
C SER A 23 -6.74 -1.93 -24.88
N SER A 24 -6.65 -1.36 -26.10
CA SER A 24 -5.91 -1.95 -27.24
C SER A 24 -4.42 -1.55 -27.29
N CYS A 25 -3.93 -0.79 -26.32
CA CYS A 25 -2.48 -0.62 -26.15
C CYS A 25 -1.92 -1.92 -25.55
N GLY A 26 -1.23 -2.70 -26.39
CA GLY A 26 -0.61 -3.97 -26.01
C GLY A 26 0.32 -3.80 -24.80
N PRO A 27 0.66 -4.89 -24.08
CA PRO A 27 1.51 -4.80 -22.91
C PRO A 27 2.85 -4.17 -23.30
N PRO A 28 3.30 -3.12 -22.61
CA PRO A 28 4.63 -2.57 -22.83
C PRO A 28 5.66 -3.65 -22.47
N SER A 29 6.73 -3.71 -23.23
CA SER A 29 7.84 -4.68 -23.07
C SER A 29 8.78 -4.33 -21.90
N GLY A 30 8.23 -4.00 -20.73
CA GLY A 30 8.97 -3.72 -19.51
C GLY A 30 8.54 -4.67 -18.38
N SER A 31 9.46 -5.08 -17.50
CA SER A 31 9.10 -5.86 -16.32
C SER A 31 8.09 -5.09 -15.46
N LYS A 32 7.00 -5.77 -15.05
CA LYS A 32 6.01 -5.17 -14.14
C LYS A 32 6.61 -5.14 -12.73
N VAL A 33 6.77 -3.95 -12.19
CA VAL A 33 7.44 -3.74 -10.90
C VAL A 33 6.42 -3.51 -9.79
N LEU A 34 6.48 -4.34 -8.75
CA LEU A 34 5.77 -4.16 -7.50
C LEU A 34 6.74 -3.84 -6.37
N LEU A 35 6.51 -2.77 -5.64
CA LEU A 35 7.23 -2.43 -4.42
C LEU A 35 6.31 -2.61 -3.21
N TRP A 36 6.44 -3.72 -2.50
CA TRP A 36 5.69 -3.99 -1.28
C TRP A 36 6.44 -3.44 -0.06
N ILE A 37 5.82 -2.47 0.63
CA ILE A 37 6.37 -1.86 1.84
C ILE A 37 5.67 -2.48 3.05
N ASN A 38 6.37 -3.38 3.75
CA ASN A 38 5.90 -4.10 4.92
C ASN A 38 6.25 -3.38 6.23
N GLY A 39 5.61 -3.76 7.31
CA GLY A 39 5.90 -3.25 8.65
C GLY A 39 4.65 -3.21 9.53
N PRO A 40 4.81 -3.04 10.84
CA PRO A 40 3.68 -2.90 11.76
C PRO A 40 2.97 -1.55 11.58
N CYS A 41 1.79 -1.40 12.19
CA CYS A 41 1.14 -0.11 12.25
C CYS A 41 2.07 0.92 12.93
N GLY A 42 2.07 2.15 12.48
CA GLY A 42 3.01 3.18 13.01
C GLY A 42 4.44 3.12 12.45
N ALA A 43 4.85 2.07 11.71
CA ALA A 43 6.20 1.99 11.10
C ALA A 43 6.47 3.05 10.02
N GLY A 44 5.43 3.69 9.49
CA GLY A 44 5.59 4.74 8.47
C GLY A 44 5.32 4.30 7.03
N LYS A 45 4.84 3.08 6.79
CA LYS A 45 4.58 2.53 5.44
C LYS A 45 3.85 3.47 4.49
N LYS A 46 2.69 3.99 4.91
CA LYS A 46 1.85 4.87 4.07
C LYS A 46 2.53 6.19 3.77
N THR A 47 3.23 6.76 4.74
CA THR A 47 3.96 8.01 4.57
C THR A 47 5.14 7.82 3.61
N THR A 48 5.85 6.70 3.75
CA THR A 48 6.94 6.32 2.84
C THR A 48 6.43 6.03 1.43
N ALA A 49 5.31 5.31 1.30
CA ALA A 49 4.68 5.07 0.00
C ALA A 49 4.25 6.38 -0.70
N SER A 50 3.70 7.32 0.06
CA SER A 50 3.34 8.65 -0.46
C SER A 50 4.56 9.45 -0.91
N GLU A 51 5.67 9.38 -0.17
CA GLU A 51 6.92 10.04 -0.53
C GLU A 51 7.55 9.42 -1.78
N LEU A 52 7.58 8.09 -1.86
CA LEU A 52 8.04 7.38 -3.06
C LEU A 52 7.18 7.73 -4.27
N HIS A 53 5.86 7.68 -4.14
CA HIS A 53 4.93 8.02 -5.23
C HIS A 53 5.16 9.45 -5.76
N ARG A 54 5.39 10.40 -4.88
CA ARG A 54 5.68 11.79 -5.25
C ARG A 54 7.01 11.93 -6.03
N ARG A 55 7.98 11.07 -5.75
CA ARG A 55 9.34 11.15 -6.28
C ARG A 55 9.65 10.12 -7.36
N LEU A 56 8.79 9.14 -7.56
CA LEU A 56 8.91 8.09 -8.55
C LEU A 56 7.92 8.35 -9.70
N PRO A 57 8.36 8.95 -10.81
CA PRO A 57 7.48 9.30 -11.93
C PRO A 57 6.74 8.07 -12.46
N GLY A 58 5.48 8.26 -12.79
CA GLY A 58 4.65 7.20 -13.36
C GLY A 58 4.26 6.09 -12.37
N SER A 59 4.58 6.18 -11.07
CA SER A 59 4.15 5.18 -10.10
C SER A 59 2.68 5.34 -9.69
N VAL A 60 2.09 4.30 -9.10
CA VAL A 60 0.75 4.31 -8.49
C VAL A 60 0.79 3.64 -7.12
N VAL A 61 -0.07 4.09 -6.20
CA VAL A 61 -0.20 3.48 -4.87
C VAL A 61 -1.44 2.60 -4.82
N CYS A 62 -1.24 1.29 -4.68
CA CYS A 62 -2.28 0.30 -4.39
C CYS A 62 -2.23 -0.04 -2.90
N ALA A 63 -3.17 0.48 -2.10
CA ALA A 63 -3.16 0.37 -0.65
C ALA A 63 -4.02 -0.80 -0.13
N PRO A 64 -3.45 -1.97 0.23
CA PRO A 64 -4.19 -3.14 0.69
C PRO A 64 -5.07 -2.90 1.91
N GLY A 65 -4.68 -1.97 2.77
CA GLY A 65 -5.47 -1.60 3.95
C GLY A 65 -6.84 -0.99 3.62
N ALA A 66 -7.05 -0.44 2.42
CA ALA A 66 -8.36 0.06 2.00
C ALA A 66 -9.37 -1.10 1.83
N VAL A 67 -8.91 -2.24 1.30
CA VAL A 67 -9.71 -3.46 1.19
C VAL A 67 -10.11 -3.96 2.58
N GLY A 68 -9.16 -4.03 3.51
CA GLY A 68 -9.43 -4.44 4.89
C GLY A 68 -10.45 -3.56 5.60
N LEU A 69 -10.35 -2.25 5.42
CA LEU A 69 -11.32 -1.30 5.99
C LEU A 69 -12.72 -1.50 5.39
N ALA A 70 -12.83 -1.69 4.09
CA ALA A 70 -14.10 -1.98 3.42
C ALA A 70 -14.73 -3.28 3.95
N MET A 71 -13.92 -4.35 4.07
CA MET A 71 -14.38 -5.62 4.64
C MET A 71 -14.86 -5.48 6.08
N HIS A 72 -14.12 -4.76 6.94
CA HIS A 72 -14.55 -4.55 8.33
C HIS A 72 -15.86 -3.79 8.46
N ARG A 73 -16.19 -2.92 7.50
CA ARG A 73 -17.51 -2.25 7.47
C ARG A 73 -18.64 -3.17 7.05
N MET A 74 -18.35 -4.19 6.26
CA MET A 74 -19.32 -5.17 5.76
C MET A 74 -19.49 -6.36 6.71
N LEU A 75 -18.47 -6.71 7.50
CA LEU A 75 -18.48 -7.85 8.40
C LEU A 75 -19.06 -7.49 9.77
N PRO A 76 -19.82 -8.41 10.40
CA PRO A 76 -20.24 -8.25 11.78
C PRO A 76 -19.02 -8.21 12.71
N PRO A 77 -19.09 -7.52 13.88
CA PRO A 77 -17.95 -7.38 14.79
C PRO A 77 -17.29 -8.72 15.19
N SER A 78 -18.07 -9.78 15.33
CA SER A 78 -17.58 -11.12 15.68
C SER A 78 -16.74 -11.79 14.60
N ALA A 79 -16.81 -11.33 13.33
CA ALA A 79 -16.05 -11.85 12.22
C ALA A 79 -14.85 -10.93 11.84
N ARG A 80 -14.62 -9.85 12.60
CA ARG A 80 -13.48 -8.95 12.37
C ARG A 80 -12.25 -9.48 13.08
N SER A 81 -11.27 -9.92 12.31
CA SER A 81 -9.93 -10.30 12.77
C SER A 81 -8.88 -9.40 12.12
N SER A 82 -7.60 -9.70 12.30
CA SER A 82 -6.56 -9.08 11.49
C SER A 82 -6.84 -9.30 10.01
N TRP A 83 -6.76 -8.28 9.20
CA TRP A 83 -7.12 -8.38 7.76
C TRP A 83 -6.36 -9.47 7.04
N GLN A 84 -5.06 -9.60 7.32
CA GLN A 84 -4.23 -10.62 6.68
C GLN A 84 -4.70 -12.06 6.97
N ASP A 85 -5.42 -12.28 8.11
CA ASP A 85 -5.93 -13.59 8.49
C ASP A 85 -7.23 -13.95 7.75
N ILE A 86 -7.88 -12.96 7.09
CA ILE A 86 -9.10 -13.15 6.31
C ILE A 86 -8.74 -13.61 4.89
N PRO A 87 -9.04 -14.86 4.47
CA PRO A 87 -8.69 -15.35 3.13
C PRO A 87 -9.26 -14.49 2.00
N ALA A 88 -10.48 -13.99 2.16
CA ALA A 88 -11.12 -13.10 1.19
C ALA A 88 -10.35 -11.79 1.00
N TRP A 89 -9.71 -11.26 2.06
CA TRP A 89 -8.85 -10.09 1.95
C TRP A 89 -7.60 -10.41 1.12
N ARG A 90 -6.91 -11.50 1.39
CA ARG A 90 -5.70 -11.90 0.65
C ARG A 90 -6.00 -12.12 -0.83
N HIS A 91 -7.09 -12.83 -1.13
CA HIS A 91 -7.55 -13.03 -2.50
C HIS A 91 -7.85 -11.70 -3.21
N SER A 92 -8.63 -10.82 -2.57
CA SER A 92 -8.98 -9.51 -3.15
C SER A 92 -7.75 -8.63 -3.37
N VAL A 93 -6.80 -8.62 -2.44
CA VAL A 93 -5.54 -7.86 -2.59
C VAL A 93 -4.73 -8.38 -3.77
N LEU A 94 -4.59 -9.70 -3.90
CA LEU A 94 -3.89 -10.32 -5.03
C LEU A 94 -4.52 -9.93 -6.36
N GLU A 95 -5.85 -10.04 -6.49
CA GLU A 95 -6.56 -9.71 -7.72
C GLU A 95 -6.46 -8.21 -8.07
N LEU A 96 -6.58 -7.32 -7.07
CA LEU A 96 -6.43 -5.88 -7.30
C LEU A 96 -4.99 -5.52 -7.72
N LEU A 97 -3.99 -6.19 -7.17
CA LEU A 97 -2.60 -6.00 -7.60
C LEU A 97 -2.39 -6.48 -9.04
N ARG A 98 -2.94 -7.65 -9.42
CA ARG A 98 -2.91 -8.15 -10.80
C ARG A 98 -3.55 -7.17 -11.78
N LEU A 99 -4.75 -6.70 -11.47
CA LEU A 99 -5.46 -5.70 -12.28
C LEU A 99 -4.66 -4.40 -12.41
N THR A 100 -4.08 -3.93 -11.30
CA THR A 100 -3.27 -2.70 -11.31
C THR A 100 -2.00 -2.89 -12.13
N LEU A 101 -1.27 -3.99 -11.94
CA LEU A 101 -0.06 -4.30 -12.69
C LEU A 101 -0.34 -4.52 -14.19
N ALA A 102 -1.47 -5.13 -14.54
CA ALA A 102 -1.85 -5.33 -15.94
C ALA A 102 -2.20 -4.02 -16.63
N GLY A 103 -2.92 -3.13 -15.94
CA GLY A 103 -3.44 -1.87 -16.51
C GLY A 103 -2.53 -0.65 -16.32
N HIS A 104 -1.34 -0.81 -15.68
CA HIS A 104 -0.46 0.32 -15.37
C HIS A 104 0.98 0.01 -15.78
N ASP A 105 1.64 0.95 -16.45
CA ASP A 105 2.98 0.76 -17.02
C ASP A 105 4.11 1.15 -16.07
N GLY A 106 3.81 1.89 -15.02
CA GLY A 106 4.78 2.33 -14.02
C GLY A 106 4.84 1.41 -12.80
N PRO A 107 5.77 1.67 -11.86
CA PRO A 107 5.87 0.92 -10.62
C PRO A 107 4.61 1.02 -9.75
N VAL A 108 4.18 -0.11 -9.20
CA VAL A 108 3.08 -0.20 -8.24
C VAL A 108 3.63 -0.25 -6.82
N ILE A 109 3.22 0.67 -5.97
CA ILE A 109 3.66 0.77 -4.56
C ILE A 109 2.54 0.28 -3.66
N ALA A 110 2.78 -0.79 -2.89
CA ALA A 110 1.79 -1.41 -2.02
C ALA A 110 2.21 -1.35 -0.53
N PRO A 111 1.74 -0.35 0.25
CA PRO A 111 1.98 -0.32 1.69
C PRO A 111 1.01 -1.26 2.43
N GLY A 112 1.50 -2.42 2.86
CA GLY A 112 0.70 -3.45 3.53
C GLY A 112 1.43 -4.08 4.71
N THR A 113 0.70 -4.78 5.59
CA THR A 113 1.27 -5.60 6.66
C THR A 113 1.03 -7.06 6.34
N LEU A 114 2.09 -7.82 6.18
CA LEU A 114 2.11 -9.27 6.04
C LEU A 114 3.21 -9.80 6.94
N VAL A 115 2.84 -10.52 7.98
CA VAL A 115 3.78 -11.05 8.98
C VAL A 115 3.81 -12.59 9.00
N ASP A 116 2.87 -13.23 8.34
CA ASP A 116 2.81 -14.67 8.15
C ASP A 116 3.43 -15.04 6.79
N ASP A 117 4.33 -16.01 6.78
CA ASP A 117 5.03 -16.44 5.57
C ASP A 117 4.06 -17.05 4.54
N GLY A 118 3.10 -17.88 4.98
CA GLY A 118 2.09 -18.44 4.08
C GLY A 118 1.26 -17.36 3.40
N HIS A 119 0.82 -16.35 4.15
CA HIS A 119 0.08 -15.20 3.59
C HIS A 119 0.95 -14.38 2.64
N PHE A 120 2.25 -14.27 2.94
CA PHE A 120 3.20 -13.60 2.06
C PHE A 120 3.35 -14.35 0.74
N GLN A 121 3.49 -15.69 0.78
CA GLN A 121 3.58 -16.51 -0.42
C GLN A 121 2.28 -16.49 -1.23
N GLU A 122 1.10 -16.45 -0.58
CA GLU A 122 -0.20 -16.34 -1.27
C GLU A 122 -0.33 -15.07 -2.12
N ILE A 123 0.34 -13.98 -1.78
CA ILE A 123 0.25 -12.71 -2.50
C ILE A 123 1.52 -12.45 -3.29
N ILE A 124 2.65 -12.28 -2.61
CA ILE A 124 3.91 -11.85 -3.23
C ILE A 124 4.57 -13.01 -3.98
N GLY A 125 4.52 -14.23 -3.40
CA GLY A 125 5.04 -15.44 -4.04
C GLY A 125 4.34 -15.68 -5.38
N ARG A 126 3.02 -15.68 -5.39
CA ARG A 126 2.24 -15.88 -6.63
C ARG A 126 2.52 -14.82 -7.70
N LEU A 127 2.64 -13.56 -7.32
CA LEU A 127 2.97 -12.50 -8.28
C LEU A 127 4.37 -12.70 -8.88
N ARG A 128 5.33 -13.18 -8.08
CA ARG A 128 6.67 -13.53 -8.57
C ARG A 128 6.63 -14.71 -9.53
N ASP A 129 5.85 -15.75 -9.23
CA ASP A 129 5.65 -16.90 -10.10
C ASP A 129 5.01 -16.50 -11.46
N GLU A 130 4.25 -15.41 -11.47
CA GLU A 130 3.65 -14.80 -12.66
C GLU A 130 4.59 -13.85 -13.41
N GLY A 131 5.84 -13.74 -12.98
CA GLY A 131 6.86 -12.92 -13.63
C GLY A 131 6.87 -11.46 -13.22
N VAL A 132 6.16 -11.08 -12.14
CA VAL A 132 6.23 -9.73 -11.58
C VAL A 132 7.55 -9.56 -10.82
N GLU A 133 8.26 -8.48 -11.12
CA GLU A 133 9.45 -8.07 -10.36
C GLU A 133 9.00 -7.47 -9.01
N ALA A 134 8.76 -8.33 -8.03
CA ALA A 134 8.24 -7.93 -6.73
C ALA A 134 9.37 -7.73 -5.72
N HIS A 135 9.69 -6.45 -5.46
CA HIS A 135 10.57 -6.03 -4.38
C HIS A 135 9.78 -5.94 -3.07
N HIS A 136 10.29 -6.59 -2.04
CA HIS A 136 9.74 -6.53 -0.69
C HIS A 136 10.73 -5.83 0.23
N VAL A 137 10.24 -4.85 0.99
CA VAL A 137 11.01 -4.19 2.05
C VAL A 137 10.22 -4.19 3.35
N ALA A 138 10.86 -4.57 4.45
CA ALA A 138 10.28 -4.49 5.77
C ALA A 138 10.81 -3.25 6.51
N LEU A 139 9.92 -2.51 7.15
CA LEU A 139 10.24 -1.35 7.97
C LEU A 139 10.13 -1.72 9.47
N PRO A 140 11.11 -2.40 10.05
CA PRO A 140 11.17 -2.57 11.48
C PRO A 140 11.42 -1.21 12.15
N ALA A 141 10.83 -1.01 13.31
CA ALA A 141 11.07 0.15 14.16
C ALA A 141 11.03 -0.31 15.62
N GLU A 142 11.71 0.41 16.49
CA GLU A 142 11.64 0.12 17.91
C GLU A 142 10.20 0.29 18.45
N PRO A 143 9.72 -0.61 19.34
CA PRO A 143 8.36 -0.54 19.87
C PRO A 143 8.01 0.85 20.44
N ALA A 144 8.93 1.47 21.17
CA ALA A 144 8.76 2.81 21.73
C ALA A 144 8.56 3.86 20.62
N THR A 145 9.25 3.73 19.48
CA THR A 145 9.09 4.63 18.32
C THR A 145 7.72 4.45 17.68
N VAL A 146 7.26 3.22 17.53
CA VAL A 146 5.93 2.92 16.98
C VAL A 146 4.84 3.51 17.87
N VAL A 147 4.88 3.25 19.18
CA VAL A 147 3.91 3.78 20.15
C VAL A 147 3.89 5.30 20.13
N ARG A 148 5.07 5.96 20.15
CA ARG A 148 5.17 7.42 20.04
C ARG A 148 4.51 7.96 18.76
N ARG A 149 4.74 7.31 17.61
CA ARG A 149 4.16 7.69 16.32
C ARG A 149 2.65 7.51 16.30
N LEU A 150 2.14 6.44 16.91
CA LEU A 150 0.70 6.17 17.02
C LEU A 150 0.03 7.25 17.89
N ARG A 151 0.60 7.57 19.07
CA ARG A 151 0.10 8.64 19.95
C ARG A 151 0.08 10.01 19.26
N ALA A 152 1.13 10.35 18.53
CA ALA A 152 1.20 11.61 17.77
C ALA A 152 0.12 11.73 16.68
N ARG A 153 -0.34 10.62 16.12
CA ARG A 153 -1.43 10.60 15.13
C ARG A 153 -2.81 10.88 15.73
N SER A 154 -3.05 10.37 16.92
CA SER A 154 -4.36 10.46 17.57
C SER A 154 -4.60 11.79 18.27
N LEU A 155 -3.71 12.77 18.13
CA LEU A 155 -3.77 14.06 18.86
C LEU A 155 -3.94 13.86 20.37
N GLY A 156 -3.40 12.76 20.93
CA GLY A 156 -3.54 12.40 22.34
C GLY A 156 -4.86 11.71 22.70
N LEU A 157 -5.79 11.57 21.76
CA LEU A 157 -6.97 10.72 21.92
C LEU A 157 -6.56 9.28 21.60
N GLU A 158 -6.70 8.35 22.53
CA GLU A 158 -6.40 6.92 22.30
C GLU A 158 -7.61 6.24 21.65
N PRO A 159 -7.63 6.01 20.33
CA PRO A 159 -8.67 5.19 19.71
C PRO A 159 -8.48 3.75 20.18
N ARG A 160 -9.56 3.09 20.62
CA ARG A 160 -9.57 1.68 21.04
C ARG A 160 -8.94 0.72 20.02
N THR A 161 -8.99 1.06 18.74
CA THR A 161 -8.35 0.31 17.65
C THR A 161 -6.82 0.31 17.71
N GLN A 162 -6.18 1.34 18.28
CA GLN A 162 -4.73 1.40 18.40
C GLN A 162 -4.19 0.57 19.56
N LEU A 163 -4.97 0.35 20.60
CA LEU A 163 -4.58 -0.53 21.72
C LEU A 163 -4.41 -1.98 21.24
N TRP A 164 -5.30 -2.46 20.38
CA TRP A 164 -5.20 -3.80 19.81
C TRP A 164 -3.95 -3.97 18.92
N GLU A 165 -3.62 -2.98 18.09
CA GLU A 165 -2.42 -3.00 17.26
C GLU A 165 -1.13 -2.99 18.09
N VAL A 166 -1.14 -2.31 19.25
CA VAL A 166 -0.01 -2.30 20.19
C VAL A 166 0.18 -3.67 20.84
N THR A 167 -0.88 -4.39 21.17
CA THR A 167 -0.76 -5.74 21.77
C THR A 167 -0.15 -6.77 20.81
N LEU A 168 -0.30 -6.56 19.50
CA LEU A 168 0.27 -7.45 18.46
C LEU A 168 1.68 -7.00 18.00
N LEU A 169 2.13 -5.82 18.44
CA LEU A 169 3.32 -5.19 17.90
C LEU A 169 4.58 -6.04 18.07
N ASP A 170 4.80 -6.57 19.26
CA ASP A 170 6.01 -7.35 19.56
C ASP A 170 6.07 -8.62 18.70
N GLY A 171 4.95 -9.35 18.60
CA GLY A 171 4.87 -10.53 17.76
C GLY A 171 5.07 -10.20 16.27
N TRP A 172 4.51 -9.09 15.78
CA TRP A 172 4.72 -8.66 14.39
C TRP A 172 6.16 -8.25 14.10
N LEU A 173 6.82 -7.57 15.05
CA LEU A 173 8.22 -7.18 14.91
C LEU A 173 9.14 -8.41 14.93
N GLU A 174 8.85 -9.40 15.77
CA GLU A 174 9.57 -10.67 15.80
C GLU A 174 9.47 -11.41 14.47
N GLN A 175 8.25 -11.56 13.94
CA GLN A 175 8.03 -12.18 12.63
C GLN A 175 8.74 -11.42 11.50
N LEU A 176 8.63 -10.10 11.46
CA LEU A 176 9.26 -9.28 10.42
C LEU A 176 10.80 -9.25 10.47
N ARG A 177 11.43 -9.67 11.56
CA ARG A 177 12.90 -9.82 11.65
C ARG A 177 13.41 -11.09 10.98
N ARG A 178 12.53 -12.00 10.63
CA ARG A 178 12.91 -13.28 10.02
C ARG A 178 13.48 -13.06 8.61
N PRO A 179 14.41 -13.94 8.16
CA PRO A 179 15.07 -13.83 6.84
C PRO A 179 14.09 -13.82 5.67
N GLU A 180 12.93 -14.46 5.80
CA GLU A 180 11.89 -14.55 4.78
C GLU A 180 11.34 -13.15 4.41
N PHE A 181 11.40 -12.22 5.36
CA PHE A 181 11.04 -10.82 5.16
C PHE A 181 12.26 -9.93 4.87
N ALA A 182 13.28 -10.47 4.20
CA ALA A 182 14.54 -9.80 3.91
C ALA A 182 14.37 -8.43 3.22
N THR A 183 15.41 -7.63 3.29
CA THR A 183 15.52 -6.19 3.07
C THR A 183 14.86 -5.39 4.19
N HIS A 184 15.50 -5.45 5.36
CA HIS A 184 15.10 -4.67 6.51
C HIS A 184 15.67 -3.25 6.45
N ILE A 185 14.79 -2.23 6.58
CA ILE A 185 15.18 -0.82 6.61
C ILE A 185 14.71 -0.22 7.93
N HIS A 186 15.63 -0.06 8.87
CA HIS A 186 15.34 0.57 10.16
C HIS A 186 15.00 2.05 10.00
N THR A 187 13.89 2.48 10.61
CA THR A 187 13.32 3.82 10.41
C THR A 187 13.51 4.76 11.58
N ASP A 188 14.14 4.30 12.68
CA ASP A 188 14.18 5.03 13.96
C ASP A 188 14.90 6.38 13.87
N HIS A 189 15.98 6.44 13.10
CA HIS A 189 16.84 7.62 12.95
C HIS A 189 16.83 8.17 11.52
N LYS A 190 15.86 7.79 10.71
CA LYS A 190 15.75 8.25 9.32
C LYS A 190 14.53 9.13 9.10
N THR A 191 14.70 10.14 8.29
CA THR A 191 13.57 10.90 7.73
C THR A 191 12.82 10.04 6.71
N VAL A 192 11.56 10.39 6.41
CA VAL A 192 10.77 9.70 5.40
C VAL A 192 11.47 9.74 4.03
N ALA A 193 12.10 10.87 3.69
CA ALA A 193 12.84 11.01 2.43
C ALA A 193 14.04 10.05 2.37
N GLN A 194 14.82 9.94 3.45
CA GLN A 194 15.93 8.98 3.54
C GLN A 194 15.47 7.52 3.45
N VAL A 195 14.34 7.19 4.07
CA VAL A 195 13.76 5.84 3.94
C VAL A 195 13.36 5.57 2.48
N ALA A 196 12.75 6.55 1.81
CA ALA A 196 12.40 6.44 0.40
C ALA A 196 13.63 6.26 -0.50
N ASP A 197 14.73 7.01 -0.23
CA ASP A 197 16.00 6.87 -0.96
C ASP A 197 16.57 5.45 -0.84
N VAL A 198 16.62 4.91 0.38
CA VAL A 198 17.15 3.55 0.62
C VAL A 198 16.27 2.49 -0.05
N ILE A 199 14.95 2.64 -0.02
CA ILE A 199 14.03 1.72 -0.69
C ILE A 199 14.23 1.76 -2.20
N ALA A 200 14.28 2.95 -2.80
CA ALA A 200 14.48 3.10 -4.23
C ALA A 200 15.80 2.49 -4.68
N GLN A 201 16.88 2.74 -3.93
CA GLN A 201 18.19 2.14 -4.19
C GLN A 201 18.15 0.61 -4.12
N ALA A 202 17.51 0.05 -3.08
CA ALA A 202 17.40 -1.41 -2.92
C ALA A 202 16.57 -2.07 -4.03
N ALA A 203 15.62 -1.34 -4.62
CA ALA A 203 14.78 -1.80 -5.72
C ALA A 203 15.33 -1.41 -7.11
N GLY A 204 16.53 -0.82 -7.20
CA GLY A 204 17.10 -0.37 -8.48
C GLY A 204 16.30 0.75 -9.17
N LEU A 205 15.46 1.48 -8.43
CA LEU A 205 14.58 2.51 -8.97
C LEU A 205 15.20 3.90 -8.87
N THR A 206 15.09 4.68 -9.93
CA THR A 206 15.53 6.08 -9.94
C THR A 206 14.39 6.98 -9.49
N ILE A 207 14.60 7.74 -8.43
CA ILE A 207 13.64 8.72 -7.91
C ILE A 207 14.19 10.14 -7.99
N THR A 208 13.30 11.12 -8.12
CA THR A 208 13.70 12.53 -8.08
C THR A 208 14.20 12.91 -6.70
N PRO A 209 15.21 13.81 -6.59
CA PRO A 209 15.69 14.30 -5.29
C PRO A 209 14.56 14.90 -4.45
N SER A 210 14.62 14.74 -3.13
CA SER A 210 13.69 15.44 -2.24
C SER A 210 14.10 16.92 -2.14
N ILE A 211 13.19 17.80 -2.55
CA ILE A 211 13.34 19.24 -2.47
C ILE A 211 12.60 19.85 -1.27
N ASP A 212 12.01 19.02 -0.42
CA ASP A 212 11.18 19.48 0.69
C ASP A 212 12.05 19.88 1.88
N GLY A 213 12.00 21.14 2.24
CA GLY A 213 12.46 21.61 3.55
C GLY A 213 11.59 21.01 4.68
N PRO A 214 12.05 21.12 5.95
CA PRO A 214 11.41 20.49 7.11
C PRO A 214 9.91 20.86 7.28
N VAL A 215 9.51 22.05 6.90
CA VAL A 215 8.11 22.53 6.99
C VAL A 215 7.21 21.83 5.95
N ARG A 216 7.65 21.71 4.70
CA ARG A 216 6.91 20.98 3.66
C ARG A 216 6.79 19.50 3.97
N ALA A 217 7.87 18.88 4.45
CA ALA A 217 7.87 17.51 4.88
C ALA A 217 6.88 17.26 6.04
N TRP A 218 6.72 18.23 6.95
CA TRP A 218 5.72 18.18 8.02
C TRP A 218 4.30 18.30 7.48
N LEU A 219 4.03 19.25 6.56
CA LEU A 219 2.72 19.43 5.92
C LEU A 219 2.30 18.19 5.13
N HIS A 220 3.19 17.56 4.38
CA HIS A 220 2.90 16.33 3.63
C HIS A 220 2.56 15.16 4.56
N ARG A 221 3.26 15.00 5.68
CA ARG A 221 2.92 14.00 6.71
C ARG A 221 1.53 14.23 7.28
N TYR A 222 1.18 15.48 7.56
CA TYR A 222 -0.11 15.85 8.11
C TYR A 222 -1.26 15.62 7.11
N ALA A 223 -1.06 16.01 5.85
CA ALA A 223 -2.01 15.78 4.76
C ALA A 223 -2.26 14.28 4.52
N THR A 224 -1.22 13.46 4.55
CA THR A 224 -1.34 12.00 4.43
C THR A 224 -2.14 11.42 5.60
N THR A 225 -1.91 11.90 6.81
CA THR A 225 -2.64 11.48 8.01
C THR A 225 -4.14 11.85 7.91
N ILE A 226 -4.47 13.09 7.54
CA ILE A 226 -5.86 13.56 7.40
C ILE A 226 -6.60 12.81 6.30
N ARG A 227 -5.96 12.55 5.16
CA ARG A 227 -6.58 11.79 4.05
C ARG A 227 -6.98 10.38 4.47
N HIS A 228 -6.31 9.80 5.47
CA HIS A 228 -6.62 8.48 6.02
C HIS A 228 -7.60 8.51 7.21
N ILE A 229 -7.68 9.61 7.96
CA ILE A 229 -8.65 9.78 9.07
C ILE A 229 -10.08 9.98 8.52
N ARG A 230 -10.24 10.64 7.37
CA ARG A 230 -11.56 10.89 6.76
C ARG A 230 -12.33 9.63 6.33
N TRP A 231 -11.73 8.45 6.39
CA TRP A 231 -12.31 7.17 5.97
C TRP A 231 -12.42 6.14 7.10
N ALA A 232 -12.19 6.53 8.35
CA ALA A 232 -12.32 5.68 9.53
C ALA A 232 -13.71 5.79 10.19
#